data_14ab95e0b44d475cf847ceb802f7cd4b
#
_entry.id   14ab95e0b44d475cf847ceb802f7cd4b
#
_cell.length_a   1.000
_cell.length_b   1.000
_cell.length_c   1.000
_cell.angle_alpha   90.00
_cell.angle_beta   90.00
_cell.angle_gamma   90.00
#
_symmetry.space_group_name_H-M   'P 1'
#
loop_
_entity.id
_entity.type
_entity.pdbx_description
1 polymer ?
#
loop_
_entity_poly.entity_id
_entity_poly.type
_entity_poly.pdbx_seq_one_letter_code
_entity_poly.pdbx_strand_id
1 'polypeptide(L)'
;MKIICIARNYAAHAEELDRQVGGSTPCPPEPAWFLKPDTALLRNNDPFYIPAFSQEVHYECELVVRINRVGKGIAERFAHRYYDQVGLGIDFTARDLQRQAIAEGLPRERCKAFDRPAALSPEFVSLQELGGDVQSLHFTLEVNGQTRQRGDTSGMLFSVDRIIASVSQYMTLRMGDLLYTGTPAGVGPVRPGDNLRAVLEGRELLNFDIR
;
A
#
# COMPACT_ATOMS: atom_id res chain seq x y z
N MET A 1 -2.35 -11.70 12.24
CA MET A 1 -1.76 -10.45 11.70
C MET A 1 -2.82 -9.76 10.86
N LYS A 2 -2.91 -8.42 10.93
CA LYS A 2 -3.77 -7.63 10.02
C LYS A 2 -2.91 -6.95 8.98
N ILE A 3 -3.44 -6.83 7.76
CA ILE A 3 -2.90 -5.99 6.72
C ILE A 3 -3.90 -4.86 6.54
N ILE A 4 -3.48 -3.65 6.90
CA ILE A 4 -4.31 -2.44 6.90
C ILE A 4 -3.83 -1.59 5.73
N CYS A 5 -4.69 -1.29 4.77
CA CYS A 5 -4.35 -0.54 3.58
C CYS A 5 -5.09 0.79 3.55
N ILE A 6 -4.39 1.86 3.21
CA ILE A 6 -4.92 3.22 3.18
C ILE A 6 -5.28 3.61 1.75
N ALA A 7 -6.53 4.00 1.56
CA ALA A 7 -6.99 4.47 0.27
C ALA A 7 -6.75 5.97 0.10
N ARG A 8 -6.31 6.38 -1.12
CA ARG A 8 -6.26 7.81 -1.54
C ARG A 8 -5.37 8.69 -0.67
N ASN A 9 -4.22 8.21 -0.25
CA ASN A 9 -3.30 8.97 0.61
C ASN A 9 -2.31 9.88 -0.14
N TYR A 10 -2.43 9.99 -1.46
CA TYR A 10 -1.67 10.93 -2.31
C TYR A 10 -2.63 11.68 -3.23
N ALA A 11 -2.56 13.01 -3.24
CA ALA A 11 -3.48 13.86 -4.01
C ALA A 11 -3.46 13.53 -5.50
N ALA A 12 -2.27 13.41 -6.10
CA ALA A 12 -2.12 13.11 -7.53
C ALA A 12 -2.71 11.74 -7.91
N HIS A 13 -2.58 10.73 -7.03
CA HIS A 13 -3.21 9.42 -7.24
C HIS A 13 -4.73 9.50 -7.07
N ALA A 14 -5.23 10.28 -6.14
CA ALA A 14 -6.67 10.50 -5.97
C ALA A 14 -7.29 11.10 -7.24
N GLU A 15 -6.65 12.10 -7.85
CA GLU A 15 -7.06 12.70 -9.12
C GLU A 15 -6.96 11.71 -10.30
N GLU A 16 -5.91 10.87 -10.32
CA GLU A 16 -5.75 9.81 -11.33
C GLU A 16 -6.92 8.82 -11.29
N LEU A 17 -7.31 8.36 -10.10
CA LEU A 17 -8.46 7.47 -9.90
C LEU A 17 -9.77 8.15 -10.32
N ASP A 18 -9.98 9.41 -9.95
CA ASP A 18 -11.19 10.16 -10.31
C ASP A 18 -11.34 10.26 -11.83
N ARG A 19 -10.25 10.49 -12.56
CA ARG A 19 -10.27 10.48 -14.03
C ARG A 19 -10.63 9.11 -14.60
N GLN A 20 -10.16 8.01 -13.98
CA GLN A 20 -10.43 6.64 -14.44
C GLN A 20 -11.89 6.21 -14.21
N VAL A 21 -12.54 6.71 -13.16
CA VAL A 21 -13.93 6.34 -12.81
C VAL A 21 -14.96 7.37 -13.29
N GLY A 22 -14.51 8.47 -13.91
CA GLY A 22 -15.41 9.50 -14.45
C GLY A 22 -16.11 10.33 -13.37
N GLY A 23 -15.49 10.52 -12.22
CA GLY A 23 -16.05 11.24 -11.08
C GLY A 23 -15.03 12.13 -10.39
N SER A 24 -15.48 12.91 -9.41
CA SER A 24 -14.61 13.61 -8.46
C SER A 24 -15.08 13.24 -7.04
N THR A 25 -14.24 12.53 -6.34
CA THR A 25 -14.52 12.17 -4.94
C THR A 25 -13.68 13.06 -4.03
N PRO A 26 -14.29 13.89 -3.18
CA PRO A 26 -13.53 14.70 -2.24
C PRO A 26 -12.57 13.87 -1.41
N CYS A 27 -11.39 14.42 -1.11
CA CYS A 27 -10.50 13.80 -0.15
C CYS A 27 -11.23 13.63 1.18
N PRO A 28 -11.27 12.42 1.77
CA PRO A 28 -11.95 12.21 3.04
C PRO A 28 -11.25 13.03 4.14
N PRO A 29 -12.00 13.52 5.16
CA PRO A 29 -11.42 14.27 6.28
C PRO A 29 -10.58 13.41 7.21
N GLU A 30 -10.70 12.10 7.13
CA GLU A 30 -10.01 11.09 7.93
C GLU A 30 -9.45 9.99 7.02
N PRO A 31 -8.39 9.28 7.42
CA PRO A 31 -7.86 8.16 6.66
C PRO A 31 -8.93 7.13 6.34
N ALA A 32 -9.18 6.87 5.06
CA ALA A 32 -10.03 5.78 4.62
C ALA A 32 -9.18 4.51 4.49
N TRP A 33 -9.62 3.44 5.14
CA TRP A 33 -8.85 2.19 5.18
C TRP A 33 -9.72 0.95 4.97
N PHE A 34 -9.09 -0.11 4.53
CA PHE A 34 -9.67 -1.45 4.40
C PHE A 34 -8.66 -2.50 4.86
N LEU A 35 -9.12 -3.72 5.04
CA LEU A 35 -8.31 -4.83 5.51
C LEU A 35 -8.09 -5.85 4.39
N LYS A 36 -6.91 -6.47 4.42
CA LYS A 36 -6.66 -7.71 3.69
C LYS A 36 -6.41 -8.83 4.70
N PRO A 37 -6.85 -10.08 4.41
CA PRO A 37 -6.52 -11.25 5.23
C PRO A 37 -5.02 -11.56 5.16
N ASP A 38 -4.53 -12.39 6.05
CA ASP A 38 -3.13 -12.83 6.04
C ASP A 38 -2.77 -13.70 4.83
N THR A 39 -3.75 -14.39 4.23
CA THR A 39 -3.59 -15.12 2.95
C THR A 39 -3.32 -14.19 1.76
N ALA A 40 -3.58 -12.89 1.91
CA ALA A 40 -3.28 -11.90 0.89
C ALA A 40 -1.78 -11.64 0.72
N LEU A 41 -0.92 -12.06 1.66
CA LEU A 41 0.52 -11.80 1.56
C LEU A 41 1.19 -12.64 0.48
N LEU A 42 1.93 -11.95 -0.39
CA LEU A 42 2.95 -12.50 -1.27
C LEU A 42 4.33 -12.14 -0.70
N ARG A 43 5.15 -13.14 -0.39
CA ARG A 43 6.43 -12.97 0.33
C ARG A 43 7.61 -13.43 -0.50
N ASN A 44 8.82 -13.10 -0.02
CA ASN A 44 10.09 -13.65 -0.52
C ASN A 44 10.37 -13.38 -1.99
N ASN A 45 9.79 -12.33 -2.57
CA ASN A 45 9.84 -12.08 -4.01
C ASN A 45 9.33 -13.28 -4.86
N ASP A 46 8.39 -14.07 -4.31
CA ASP A 46 7.69 -15.09 -5.07
C ASP A 46 6.96 -14.44 -6.26
N PRO A 47 6.82 -15.13 -7.39
CA PRO A 47 6.09 -14.57 -8.52
C PRO A 47 4.62 -14.34 -8.19
N PHE A 48 4.07 -13.22 -8.67
CA PHE A 48 2.63 -12.94 -8.59
C PHE A 48 1.92 -13.55 -9.80
N TYR A 49 0.92 -14.39 -9.52
CA TYR A 49 0.07 -14.98 -10.55
C TYR A 49 -1.20 -14.15 -10.72
N ILE A 50 -1.45 -13.67 -11.95
CA ILE A 50 -2.66 -12.92 -12.26
C ILE A 50 -3.87 -13.85 -12.08
N PRO A 51 -4.86 -13.48 -11.25
CA PRO A 51 -6.00 -14.34 -10.99
C PRO A 51 -6.93 -14.42 -12.21
N ALA A 52 -7.42 -15.62 -12.53
CA ALA A 52 -8.28 -15.86 -13.70
C ALA A 52 -9.65 -15.12 -13.65
N PHE A 53 -10.05 -14.65 -12.48
CA PHE A 53 -11.32 -13.92 -12.31
C PHE A 53 -11.25 -12.43 -12.68
N SER A 54 -10.06 -11.89 -12.97
CA SER A 54 -9.87 -10.48 -13.34
C SER A 54 -9.17 -10.37 -14.69
N GLN A 55 -9.62 -9.43 -15.50
CA GLN A 55 -9.01 -9.11 -16.80
C GLN A 55 -8.06 -7.91 -16.71
N GLU A 56 -8.01 -7.24 -15.55
CA GLU A 56 -7.22 -6.03 -15.37
C GLU A 56 -6.75 -5.90 -13.92
N VAL A 57 -5.50 -6.32 -13.67
CA VAL A 57 -4.85 -6.16 -12.36
C VAL A 57 -3.81 -5.06 -12.46
N HIS A 58 -3.85 -4.10 -11.53
CA HIS A 58 -2.90 -2.99 -11.45
C HIS A 58 -1.97 -3.15 -10.26
N TYR A 59 -0.73 -2.67 -10.42
CA TYR A 59 0.21 -2.47 -9.31
C TYR A 59 -0.06 -1.13 -8.62
N GLU A 60 0.11 -1.11 -7.30
CA GLU A 60 0.10 0.07 -6.44
C GLU A 60 1.26 -0.09 -5.45
N CYS A 61 2.40 0.58 -5.73
CA CYS A 61 3.58 0.52 -4.86
C CYS A 61 3.41 1.43 -3.65
N GLU A 62 3.70 0.92 -2.46
CA GLU A 62 3.45 1.60 -1.19
C GLU A 62 4.61 1.44 -0.21
N LEU A 63 4.86 2.49 0.58
CA LEU A 63 5.60 2.31 1.82
C LEU A 63 4.78 1.43 2.76
N VAL A 64 5.42 0.44 3.38
CA VAL A 64 4.78 -0.45 4.35
C VAL A 64 5.44 -0.26 5.71
N VAL A 65 4.63 0.09 6.72
CA VAL A 65 5.07 0.23 8.09
C VAL A 65 4.71 -1.02 8.88
N ARG A 66 5.66 -1.56 9.65
CA ARG A 66 5.43 -2.70 10.54
C ARG A 66 5.20 -2.23 11.96
N ILE A 67 4.05 -2.59 12.54
CA ILE A 67 3.73 -2.28 13.93
C ILE A 67 4.59 -3.12 14.87
N ASN A 68 5.28 -2.47 15.79
CA ASN A 68 6.21 -3.10 16.75
C ASN A 68 5.66 -3.18 18.18
N ARG A 69 4.47 -2.64 18.44
CA ARG A 69 3.88 -2.58 19.78
C ARG A 69 2.36 -2.75 19.76
N VAL A 70 1.82 -3.39 20.79
CA VAL A 70 0.36 -3.51 20.99
C VAL A 70 -0.20 -2.16 21.47
N GLY A 71 -1.32 -1.71 20.87
CA GLY A 71 -2.01 -0.50 21.28
C GLY A 71 -3.41 -0.34 20.72
N LYS A 72 -4.23 0.44 21.41
CA LYS A 72 -5.57 0.85 21.02
C LYS A 72 -5.84 2.26 21.53
N GLY A 73 -6.57 3.08 20.74
CA GLY A 73 -6.86 4.47 21.13
C GLY A 73 -5.58 5.31 21.24
N ILE A 74 -4.62 5.09 20.35
CA ILE A 74 -3.31 5.74 20.38
C ILE A 74 -3.49 7.21 19.99
N ALA A 75 -3.06 8.13 20.87
CA ALA A 75 -3.02 9.54 20.51
C ALA A 75 -1.91 9.79 19.47
N GLU A 76 -2.19 10.61 18.46
CA GLU A 76 -1.29 10.87 17.32
C GLU A 76 0.13 11.23 17.76
N ARG A 77 0.29 12.11 18.76
CA ARG A 77 1.59 12.50 19.33
C ARG A 77 2.44 11.35 19.89
N PHE A 78 1.85 10.19 20.08
CA PHE A 78 2.54 8.99 20.59
C PHE A 78 2.65 7.88 19.55
N ALA A 79 2.08 8.05 18.37
CA ALA A 79 2.01 7.01 17.35
C ALA A 79 3.39 6.58 16.85
N HIS A 80 4.36 7.51 16.78
CA HIS A 80 5.76 7.23 16.42
C HIS A 80 6.44 6.16 17.29
N ARG A 81 5.88 5.82 18.45
CA ARG A 81 6.41 4.77 19.35
C ARG A 81 5.97 3.35 18.96
N TYR A 82 5.12 3.22 17.94
CA TYR A 82 4.49 1.97 17.54
C TYR A 82 5.09 1.38 16.27
N TYR A 83 6.11 2.01 15.70
CA TYR A 83 6.85 1.54 14.54
C TYR A 83 8.29 2.06 14.57
N ASP A 84 9.20 1.33 13.96
CA ASP A 84 10.62 1.67 13.85
C ASP A 84 11.25 1.12 12.57
N GLN A 85 10.47 0.39 11.77
CA GLN A 85 10.93 -0.25 10.55
C GLN A 85 9.90 -0.08 9.45
N VAL A 86 10.42 0.07 8.22
CA VAL A 86 9.63 0.20 7.00
C VAL A 86 10.12 -0.76 5.93
N GLY A 87 9.22 -1.12 5.03
CA GLY A 87 9.50 -1.89 3.83
C GLY A 87 8.74 -1.30 2.65
N LEU A 88 8.76 -2.00 1.52
CA LEU A 88 7.92 -1.71 0.38
C LEU A 88 6.93 -2.85 0.15
N GLY A 89 5.79 -2.52 -0.40
CA GLY A 89 4.79 -3.49 -0.82
C GLY A 89 4.12 -3.07 -2.12
N ILE A 90 3.42 -4.03 -2.74
CA ILE A 90 2.53 -3.77 -3.87
C ILE A 90 1.12 -4.16 -3.44
N ASP A 91 0.18 -3.22 -3.48
CA ASP A 91 -1.25 -3.48 -3.32
C ASP A 91 -1.87 -3.78 -4.68
N PHE A 92 -1.78 -5.05 -5.11
CA PHE A 92 -2.42 -5.47 -6.36
C PHE A 92 -3.93 -5.32 -6.28
N THR A 93 -4.49 -4.72 -7.33
CA THR A 93 -5.90 -4.38 -7.43
C THR A 93 -6.52 -4.94 -8.68
N ALA A 94 -7.54 -5.81 -8.55
CA ALA A 94 -8.39 -6.20 -9.67
C ALA A 94 -9.26 -5.01 -10.07
N ARG A 95 -8.79 -4.21 -11.02
CA ARG A 95 -9.33 -2.89 -11.32
C ARG A 95 -10.71 -2.94 -11.96
N ASP A 96 -10.97 -3.94 -12.79
CA ASP A 96 -12.28 -4.24 -13.36
C ASP A 96 -13.32 -4.50 -12.26
N LEU A 97 -13.00 -5.36 -11.29
CA LEU A 97 -13.88 -5.65 -10.17
C LEU A 97 -14.04 -4.44 -9.23
N GLN A 98 -12.99 -3.61 -9.10
CA GLN A 98 -13.09 -2.39 -8.30
C GLN A 98 -14.07 -1.39 -8.91
N ARG A 99 -14.03 -1.18 -10.25
CA ARG A 99 -15.01 -0.32 -10.93
C ARG A 99 -16.43 -0.83 -10.75
N GLN A 100 -16.64 -2.15 -10.89
CA GLN A 100 -17.93 -2.76 -10.63
C GLN A 100 -18.39 -2.52 -9.18
N ALA A 101 -17.55 -2.79 -8.20
CA ALA A 101 -17.89 -2.62 -6.78
C ALA A 101 -18.24 -1.15 -6.46
N ILE A 102 -17.54 -0.18 -7.05
CA ILE A 102 -17.86 1.24 -6.89
C ILE A 102 -19.23 1.57 -7.50
N ALA A 103 -19.48 1.13 -8.73
CA ALA A 103 -20.75 1.41 -9.43
C ALA A 103 -21.97 0.81 -8.73
N GLU A 104 -21.81 -0.35 -8.11
CA GLU A 104 -22.88 -1.09 -7.43
C GLU A 104 -22.95 -0.82 -5.92
N GLY A 105 -22.04 -0.01 -5.36
CA GLY A 105 -21.96 0.27 -3.91
C GLY A 105 -21.59 -0.96 -3.08
N LEU A 106 -20.85 -1.92 -3.65
CA LEU A 106 -20.45 -3.16 -3.01
C LEU A 106 -19.14 -3.03 -2.22
N PRO A 107 -18.91 -3.93 -1.23
CA PRO A 107 -17.64 -4.07 -0.55
C PRO A 107 -16.49 -4.35 -1.51
N ARG A 108 -15.26 -3.96 -1.12
CA ARG A 108 -14.07 -4.03 -2.00
C ARG A 108 -13.20 -5.28 -1.83
N GLU A 109 -13.59 -6.20 -0.96
CA GLU A 109 -12.80 -7.41 -0.66
C GLU A 109 -12.48 -8.23 -1.91
N ARG A 110 -13.45 -8.37 -2.83
CA ARG A 110 -13.27 -9.14 -4.08
C ARG A 110 -12.18 -8.58 -4.98
N CYS A 111 -11.95 -7.26 -4.95
CA CYS A 111 -10.94 -6.61 -5.79
C CYS A 111 -9.62 -6.33 -5.06
N LYS A 112 -9.60 -6.43 -3.72
CA LYS A 112 -8.46 -6.04 -2.89
C LYS A 112 -7.95 -7.14 -1.95
N ALA A 113 -8.80 -8.11 -1.55
CA ALA A 113 -8.52 -9.05 -0.47
C ALA A 113 -8.53 -10.51 -0.93
N PHE A 114 -8.27 -10.77 -2.21
CA PHE A 114 -8.08 -12.12 -2.73
C PHE A 114 -6.72 -12.70 -2.29
N ASP A 115 -6.34 -13.90 -2.74
CA ASP A 115 -5.08 -14.51 -2.35
C ASP A 115 -3.88 -13.82 -3.02
N ARG A 116 -2.87 -13.47 -2.22
CA ARG A 116 -1.57 -12.90 -2.63
C ARG A 116 -1.55 -11.52 -3.30
N PRO A 117 -2.53 -10.61 -3.16
CA PRO A 117 -2.48 -9.29 -3.77
C PRO A 117 -1.61 -8.29 -2.97
N ALA A 118 -1.06 -8.66 -1.82
CA ALA A 118 -0.20 -7.81 -1.02
C ALA A 118 1.25 -8.33 -1.07
N ALA A 119 1.99 -7.96 -2.13
CA ALA A 119 3.41 -8.26 -2.17
C ALA A 119 4.13 -7.44 -1.08
N LEU A 120 5.04 -8.08 -0.37
CA LEU A 120 5.78 -7.50 0.74
C LEU A 120 7.27 -7.77 0.59
N SER A 121 8.08 -6.74 0.76
CA SER A 121 9.53 -6.88 0.77
C SER A 121 9.99 -7.92 1.78
N PRO A 122 10.97 -8.78 1.43
CA PRO A 122 11.53 -9.77 2.35
C PRO A 122 12.14 -9.12 3.58
N GLU A 123 12.69 -7.92 3.41
CA GLU A 123 13.38 -7.17 4.45
C GLU A 123 12.62 -5.89 4.82
N PHE A 124 12.76 -5.52 6.09
CA PHE A 124 12.39 -4.22 6.63
C PHE A 124 13.64 -3.45 7.03
N VAL A 125 13.69 -2.18 6.70
CA VAL A 125 14.80 -1.27 7.01
C VAL A 125 14.45 -0.47 8.24
N SER A 126 15.41 -0.31 9.15
CA SER A 126 15.24 0.57 10.32
C SER A 126 15.11 2.03 9.89
N LEU A 127 14.15 2.74 10.45
CA LEU A 127 14.01 4.19 10.22
C LEU A 127 15.27 4.94 10.65
N GLN A 128 15.98 4.48 11.68
CA GLN A 128 17.23 5.09 12.11
C GLN A 128 18.29 5.06 10.99
N GLU A 129 18.37 3.96 10.21
CA GLU A 129 19.26 3.87 9.05
C GLU A 129 18.87 4.79 7.90
N LEU A 130 17.58 5.18 7.84
CA LEU A 130 16.99 6.04 6.80
C LEU A 130 16.88 7.51 7.23
N GLY A 131 17.56 7.92 8.31
CA GLY A 131 17.53 9.31 8.79
C GLY A 131 16.45 9.62 9.83
N GLY A 132 15.63 8.62 10.20
CA GLY A 132 14.71 8.70 11.35
C GLY A 132 13.31 9.26 11.06
N ASP A 133 13.08 9.88 9.91
CA ASP A 133 11.79 10.49 9.56
C ASP A 133 11.07 9.70 8.46
N VAL A 134 9.99 9.03 8.84
CA VAL A 134 9.13 8.26 7.91
C VAL A 134 8.43 9.13 6.86
N GLN A 135 8.28 10.43 7.12
CA GLN A 135 7.63 11.38 6.21
C GLN A 135 8.61 12.09 5.25
N SER A 136 9.87 11.65 5.18
CA SER A 136 10.90 12.20 4.28
C SER A 136 11.56 11.14 3.40
N LEU A 137 10.87 10.03 3.12
CA LEU A 137 11.42 8.89 2.37
C LEU A 137 10.98 8.92 0.91
N HIS A 138 11.89 8.47 0.02
CA HIS A 138 11.61 8.35 -1.41
C HIS A 138 11.69 6.90 -1.85
N PHE A 139 10.77 6.51 -2.71
CA PHE A 139 10.78 5.18 -3.30
C PHE A 139 10.36 5.22 -4.78
N THR A 140 10.76 4.21 -5.52
CA THR A 140 10.40 4.06 -6.93
C THR A 140 9.90 2.66 -7.20
N LEU A 141 8.98 2.54 -8.18
CA LEU A 141 8.65 1.28 -8.82
C LEU A 141 9.04 1.33 -10.28
N GLU A 142 9.72 0.31 -10.71
CA GLU A 142 10.03 0.03 -12.12
C GLU A 142 9.23 -1.19 -12.59
N VAL A 143 8.76 -1.12 -13.83
CA VAL A 143 8.20 -2.26 -14.56
C VAL A 143 9.06 -2.46 -15.79
N ASN A 144 9.69 -3.64 -15.92
CA ASN A 144 10.60 -3.96 -17.00
C ASN A 144 11.74 -2.94 -17.16
N GLY A 145 12.31 -2.46 -16.05
CA GLY A 145 13.37 -1.46 -16.01
C GLY A 145 12.93 -0.02 -16.32
N GLN A 146 11.63 0.23 -16.49
CA GLN A 146 11.10 1.58 -16.69
C GLN A 146 10.42 2.07 -15.42
N THR A 147 10.86 3.21 -14.89
CA THR A 147 10.23 3.82 -13.72
C THR A 147 8.78 4.21 -14.04
N ARG A 148 7.84 3.69 -13.25
CA ARG A 148 6.40 3.93 -13.35
C ARG A 148 5.85 4.79 -12.21
N GLN A 149 6.33 4.55 -10.99
CA GLN A 149 5.92 5.33 -9.83
C GLN A 149 7.15 5.94 -9.14
N ARG A 150 6.95 7.13 -8.59
CA ARG A 150 7.89 7.83 -7.71
C ARG A 150 7.10 8.28 -6.49
N GLY A 151 7.44 7.73 -5.34
CA GLY A 151 6.84 8.10 -4.07
C GLY A 151 7.76 9.02 -3.29
N ASP A 152 7.15 10.03 -2.69
CA ASP A 152 7.73 10.92 -1.70
C ASP A 152 6.75 10.96 -0.54
N THR A 153 7.14 10.42 0.61
CA THR A 153 6.23 10.30 1.76
C THR A 153 5.84 11.63 2.38
N SER A 154 6.56 12.71 2.07
CA SER A 154 6.15 14.06 2.44
C SER A 154 4.86 14.52 1.74
N GLY A 155 4.55 13.91 0.58
CA GLY A 155 3.32 14.16 -0.19
C GLY A 155 2.09 13.38 0.30
N MET A 156 2.19 12.60 1.37
CA MET A 156 1.05 11.91 1.97
C MET A 156 0.04 12.91 2.54
N LEU A 157 -1.25 12.69 2.27
CA LEU A 157 -2.35 13.50 2.84
C LEU A 157 -2.53 13.26 4.34
N PHE A 158 -2.29 12.03 4.77
CA PHE A 158 -2.30 11.63 6.17
C PHE A 158 -0.95 11.02 6.52
N SER A 159 -0.30 11.57 7.54
CA SER A 159 0.96 11.03 8.07
C SER A 159 0.77 9.61 8.63
N VAL A 160 1.85 8.84 8.74
CA VAL A 160 1.83 7.52 9.38
C VAL A 160 1.27 7.61 10.80
N ASP A 161 1.64 8.64 11.55
CA ASP A 161 1.15 8.86 12.91
C ASP A 161 -0.36 9.12 12.95
N ARG A 162 -0.88 9.92 12.01
CA ARG A 162 -2.33 10.17 11.88
C ARG A 162 -3.09 8.90 11.53
N ILE A 163 -2.55 8.09 10.62
CA ILE A 163 -3.15 6.81 10.24
C ILE A 163 -3.22 5.86 11.44
N ILE A 164 -2.12 5.69 12.18
CA ILE A 164 -2.08 4.84 13.38
C ILE A 164 -3.08 5.32 14.42
N ALA A 165 -3.15 6.63 14.67
CA ALA A 165 -4.11 7.21 15.59
C ALA A 165 -5.54 6.90 15.16
N SER A 166 -5.90 7.15 13.89
CA SER A 166 -7.23 6.90 13.35
C SER A 166 -7.62 5.41 13.44
N VAL A 167 -6.81 4.51 12.89
CA VAL A 167 -7.11 3.06 12.87
C VAL A 167 -7.24 2.48 14.28
N SER A 168 -6.39 2.93 15.21
CA SER A 168 -6.38 2.42 16.58
C SER A 168 -7.62 2.79 17.40
N GLN A 169 -8.43 3.74 16.95
CA GLN A 169 -9.74 4.01 17.59
C GLN A 169 -10.69 2.82 17.42
N TYR A 170 -10.64 2.16 16.28
CA TYR A 170 -11.57 1.10 15.91
C TYR A 170 -11.05 -0.29 16.30
N MET A 171 -9.75 -0.55 16.17
CA MET A 171 -9.17 -1.87 16.42
C MET A 171 -7.83 -1.81 17.16
N THR A 172 -7.54 -2.85 17.93
CA THR A 172 -6.24 -3.00 18.57
C THR A 172 -5.18 -3.32 17.52
N LEU A 173 -4.13 -2.52 17.44
CA LEU A 173 -2.93 -2.82 16.69
C LEU A 173 -2.07 -3.83 17.48
N ARG A 174 -1.47 -4.78 16.77
CA ARG A 174 -0.60 -5.82 17.35
C ARG A 174 0.76 -5.80 16.68
N MET A 175 1.76 -6.29 17.38
CA MET A 175 3.07 -6.52 16.79
C MET A 175 2.95 -7.40 15.54
N GLY A 176 3.63 -6.98 14.48
CA GLY A 176 3.59 -7.65 13.18
C GLY A 176 2.40 -7.27 12.29
N ASP A 177 1.46 -6.43 12.74
CA ASP A 177 0.48 -5.85 11.83
C ASP A 177 1.19 -4.96 10.81
N LEU A 178 0.70 -4.97 9.57
CA LEU A 178 1.27 -4.23 8.45
C LEU A 178 0.34 -3.08 8.07
N LEU A 179 0.93 -1.92 7.84
CA LEU A 179 0.24 -0.73 7.39
C LEU A 179 0.77 -0.34 6.00
N TYR A 180 -0.02 -0.61 4.96
CA TYR A 180 0.19 -0.13 3.61
C TYR A 180 -0.33 1.31 3.55
N THR A 181 0.55 2.27 3.27
CA THR A 181 0.29 3.69 3.54
C THR A 181 -0.35 4.45 2.39
N GLY A 182 -0.68 3.75 1.31
CA GLY A 182 -1.21 4.34 0.08
C GLY A 182 -0.13 4.52 -0.99
N THR A 183 -0.57 4.57 -2.23
CA THR A 183 0.30 4.61 -3.41
C THR A 183 0.34 6.01 -4.04
N PRO A 184 1.49 6.46 -4.60
CA PRO A 184 1.57 7.65 -5.44
C PRO A 184 0.95 7.43 -6.83
N ALA A 185 0.82 8.48 -7.63
CA ALA A 185 0.37 8.39 -9.02
C ALA A 185 1.30 7.51 -9.88
N GLY A 186 0.79 7.05 -11.02
CA GLY A 186 1.49 6.18 -11.96
C GLY A 186 1.14 4.70 -11.81
N VAL A 187 -0.02 4.40 -11.20
CA VAL A 187 -0.56 3.04 -11.17
C VAL A 187 -0.85 2.53 -12.58
N GLY A 188 -0.74 1.24 -12.80
CA GLY A 188 -0.94 0.68 -14.14
C GLY A 188 -1.11 -0.84 -14.13
N PRO A 189 -1.52 -1.41 -15.28
CA PRO A 189 -1.75 -2.82 -15.41
C PRO A 189 -0.44 -3.63 -15.38
N VAL A 190 -0.54 -4.85 -14.89
CA VAL A 190 0.50 -5.88 -15.03
C VAL A 190 0.09 -6.93 -16.07
N ARG A 191 1.08 -7.55 -16.69
CA ARG A 191 0.93 -8.64 -17.66
C ARG A 191 1.84 -9.80 -17.32
N PRO A 192 1.48 -11.03 -17.67
CA PRO A 192 2.41 -12.15 -17.56
C PRO A 192 3.72 -11.85 -18.32
N GLY A 193 4.85 -12.09 -17.67
CA GLY A 193 6.18 -11.77 -18.19
C GLY A 193 6.73 -10.41 -17.75
N ASP A 194 5.94 -9.57 -17.10
CA ASP A 194 6.46 -8.33 -16.48
C ASP A 194 7.34 -8.67 -15.27
N ASN A 195 8.35 -7.82 -15.03
CA ASN A 195 9.14 -7.81 -13.81
C ASN A 195 8.89 -6.50 -13.06
N LEU A 196 8.62 -6.59 -11.78
CA LEU A 196 8.44 -5.46 -10.87
C LEU A 196 9.66 -5.35 -9.96
N ARG A 197 10.27 -4.15 -9.93
CA ARG A 197 11.41 -3.81 -9.08
C ARG A 197 11.09 -2.55 -8.29
N ALA A 198 11.17 -2.62 -6.95
CA ALA A 198 10.94 -1.44 -6.11
C ALA A 198 12.16 -1.13 -5.22
N VAL A 199 12.47 0.16 -5.13
CA VAL A 199 13.67 0.70 -4.47
C VAL A 199 13.25 1.76 -3.46
N LEU A 200 13.74 1.67 -2.22
CA LEU A 200 13.57 2.64 -1.13
C LEU A 200 14.93 3.23 -0.79
N GLU A 201 15.10 4.55 -0.89
CA GLU A 201 16.34 5.27 -0.57
C GLU A 201 17.60 4.59 -1.16
N GLY A 202 17.50 4.17 -2.44
CA GLY A 202 18.58 3.49 -3.15
C GLY A 202 18.75 2.01 -2.85
N ARG A 203 17.98 1.43 -1.92
CA ARG A 203 17.97 -0.02 -1.61
C ARG A 203 16.87 -0.73 -2.39
N GLU A 204 17.24 -1.75 -3.15
CA GLU A 204 16.27 -2.67 -3.76
C GLU A 204 15.60 -3.52 -2.67
N LEU A 205 14.28 -3.40 -2.52
CA LEU A 205 13.51 -4.16 -1.53
C LEU A 205 12.56 -5.17 -2.15
N LEU A 206 12.12 -4.94 -3.39
CA LEU A 206 11.28 -5.88 -4.13
C LEU A 206 11.87 -6.11 -5.52
N ASN A 207 11.86 -7.38 -5.96
CA ASN A 207 12.20 -7.75 -7.33
C ASN A 207 11.59 -9.13 -7.64
N PHE A 208 10.48 -9.15 -8.39
CA PHE A 208 9.77 -10.39 -8.71
C PHE A 208 9.02 -10.30 -10.03
N ASP A 209 8.66 -11.47 -10.55
CA ASP A 209 7.99 -11.62 -11.84
C ASP A 209 6.48 -11.74 -11.71
N ILE A 210 5.78 -11.31 -12.76
CA ILE A 210 4.34 -11.50 -12.96
C ILE A 210 4.12 -12.72 -13.86
N ARG A 211 3.19 -13.59 -13.49
CA ARG A 211 2.86 -14.83 -14.22
C ARG A 211 1.37 -15.03 -14.38
#